data_44c7087466947301cdfadc2195001617
#
_entry.id   44c7087466947301cdfadc2195001617
#
_cell.length_a   1.000
_cell.length_b   1.000
_cell.length_c   1.000
_cell.angle_alpha   90.00
_cell.angle_beta   90.00
_cell.angle_gamma   90.00
#
_symmetry.space_group_name_H-M   'P 1'
#
loop_
_entity.id
_entity.type
_entity.pdbx_description
1 polymer ?
#
loop_
_entity_poly.entity_id
_entity_poly.type
_entity_poly.pdbx_seq_one_letter_code
_entity_poly.pdbx_strand_id
1 'polypeptide(L)'
;LQGFNDEVLDLDHETFARECAIDVPGPETDALGALARQWDAFVMGQAKARHPEFPGRFFNVGFVLSPEGEVILRHHKVVPLLPVEHSVTPHNVWDRWIELYGRNLDAFYPVADTEIGRLGFLMANEGSYPENARGLAMNGAEVVYRGPYPHPHVGNGLFEVQNRARALDNNFYLIACNVGTYYLHTDSDVPIDTFGGGSAVIDYRGQIVGRHDYSAGSSWVAGTIDIEALRKFRASAQWDNWIKDLTTEQYQLIYEQPIYPKNLYLDRAPYTHAEYRREVIDRQIELMHERDVWRRPDKG
;
A
#
# COMPACT_ATOMS: atom_id res chain seq x y z
N LEU A 1 10.76 16.49 3.21
CA LEU A 1 10.58 15.13 2.65
C LEU A 1 11.01 14.11 3.68
N GLN A 2 10.17 13.10 3.96
CA GLN A 2 10.46 12.10 4.99
C GLN A 2 11.53 11.07 4.59
N GLY A 3 12.11 11.22 3.43
CA GLY A 3 13.03 10.25 2.89
C GLY A 3 12.36 8.96 2.42
N PHE A 4 13.13 8.10 1.77
CA PHE A 4 12.65 6.82 1.26
C PHE A 4 12.57 5.78 2.37
N ASN A 5 13.54 5.77 3.25
CA ASN A 5 13.61 4.96 4.45
C ASN A 5 14.51 5.62 5.49
N ASP A 6 14.51 5.10 6.71
CA ASP A 6 15.32 5.57 7.82
C ASP A 6 16.82 5.37 7.61
N GLU A 7 17.24 4.37 6.83
CA GLU A 7 18.66 4.13 6.53
C GLU A 7 19.25 5.19 5.62
N VAL A 8 18.48 5.75 4.70
CA VAL A 8 18.95 6.86 3.86
C VAL A 8 19.32 8.08 4.70
N LEU A 9 18.67 8.23 5.83
CA LEU A 9 18.90 9.31 6.79
C LEU A 9 19.89 8.91 7.90
N ASP A 10 20.39 7.67 7.90
CA ASP A 10 21.26 7.12 8.95
C ASP A 10 20.67 7.27 10.37
N LEU A 11 19.35 7.12 10.46
CA LEU A 11 18.60 7.21 11.70
C LEU A 11 18.12 5.84 12.18
N ASP A 12 18.18 5.61 13.49
CA ASP A 12 17.48 4.49 14.06
C ASP A 12 15.95 4.72 14.03
N HIS A 13 15.19 3.65 14.18
CA HIS A 13 13.74 3.66 14.05
C HIS A 13 13.05 4.65 15.00
N GLU A 14 13.48 4.71 16.26
CA GLU A 14 12.88 5.58 17.28
C GLU A 14 13.18 7.06 16.97
N THR A 15 14.41 7.35 16.58
CA THR A 15 14.82 8.71 16.15
C THR A 15 14.05 9.14 14.92
N PHE A 16 13.89 8.27 13.92
CA PHE A 16 13.05 8.57 12.77
C PHE A 16 11.60 8.83 13.16
N ALA A 17 11.02 8.00 14.03
CA ALA A 17 9.66 8.18 14.53
C ALA A 17 9.46 9.53 15.22
N ARG A 18 10.46 9.99 15.97
CA ARG A 18 10.42 11.26 16.69
C ARG A 18 10.62 12.47 15.79
N GLU A 19 11.59 12.42 14.88
CA GLU A 19 12.07 13.59 14.15
C GLU A 19 11.50 13.73 12.75
N CYS A 20 11.15 12.62 12.10
CA CYS A 20 10.74 12.59 10.70
C CYS A 20 9.29 12.20 10.48
N ALA A 21 8.74 11.32 11.32
CA ALA A 21 7.35 10.93 11.19
C ALA A 21 6.40 12.07 11.59
N ILE A 22 5.31 12.21 10.85
CA ILE A 22 4.29 13.25 11.10
C ILE A 22 3.12 12.68 11.92
N ASP A 23 2.23 13.54 12.39
CA ASP A 23 0.93 13.15 12.89
C ASP A 23 -0.11 13.21 11.75
N VAL A 24 -1.07 12.29 11.74
CA VAL A 24 -2.20 12.28 10.80
C VAL A 24 -3.50 12.07 11.58
N PRO A 25 -4.37 13.13 11.76
CA PRO A 25 -4.19 14.49 11.25
C PRO A 25 -3.08 15.28 11.94
N GLY A 26 -2.55 16.29 11.26
CA GLY A 26 -1.48 17.17 11.73
C GLY A 26 -1.19 18.32 10.76
N PRO A 27 -0.19 19.15 11.01
CA PRO A 27 0.07 20.36 10.22
C PRO A 27 0.22 20.12 8.71
N GLU A 28 0.81 18.99 8.32
CA GLU A 28 1.01 18.64 6.91
C GLU A 28 -0.32 18.27 6.24
N THR A 29 -1.18 17.52 6.94
CA THR A 29 -2.53 17.20 6.43
C THR A 29 -3.44 18.41 6.45
N ASP A 30 -3.27 19.34 7.41
CA ASP A 30 -4.03 20.60 7.46
C ASP A 30 -3.69 21.50 6.25
N ALA A 31 -2.40 21.55 5.87
CA ALA A 31 -1.97 22.29 4.68
C ALA A 31 -2.55 21.69 3.38
N LEU A 32 -2.58 20.37 3.26
CA LEU A 32 -3.23 19.67 2.14
C LEU A 32 -4.75 19.83 2.20
N GLY A 33 -5.35 19.84 3.39
CA GLY A 33 -6.76 20.08 3.61
C GLY A 33 -7.21 21.48 3.17
N ALA A 34 -6.33 22.48 3.29
CA ALA A 34 -6.58 23.82 2.74
C ALA A 34 -6.70 23.80 1.21
N LEU A 35 -5.87 22.98 0.53
CA LEU A 35 -5.98 22.78 -0.92
C LEU A 35 -7.22 21.99 -1.30
N ALA A 36 -7.58 20.95 -0.53
CA ALA A 36 -8.80 20.18 -0.73
C ALA A 36 -10.03 21.11 -0.71
N ARG A 37 -10.12 21.99 0.28
CA ARG A 37 -11.19 23.02 0.36
C ARG A 37 -11.17 24.02 -0.79
N GLN A 38 -9.97 24.48 -1.16
CA GLN A 38 -9.83 25.45 -2.25
C GLN A 38 -10.35 24.92 -3.59
N TRP A 39 -10.14 23.63 -3.84
CA TRP A 39 -10.44 22.99 -5.12
C TRP A 39 -11.69 22.12 -5.09
N ASP A 40 -12.41 22.08 -3.95
CA ASP A 40 -13.57 21.21 -3.75
C ASP A 40 -13.29 19.77 -4.21
N ALA A 41 -12.21 19.19 -3.65
CA ALA A 41 -11.67 17.94 -4.14
C ALA A 41 -11.20 17.03 -3.01
N PHE A 42 -11.36 15.73 -3.19
CA PHE A 42 -10.70 14.73 -2.33
C PHE A 42 -9.20 14.69 -2.64
N VAL A 43 -8.39 14.58 -1.60
CA VAL A 43 -6.93 14.41 -1.73
C VAL A 43 -6.53 13.10 -1.09
N MET A 44 -5.85 12.25 -1.85
CA MET A 44 -5.30 11.00 -1.36
C MET A 44 -3.77 11.10 -1.30
N GLY A 45 -3.20 10.75 -0.17
CA GLY A 45 -1.76 10.83 0.05
C GLY A 45 -1.25 9.75 0.99
N GLN A 46 0.08 9.67 1.13
CA GLN A 46 0.71 8.79 2.10
C GLN A 46 1.90 9.46 2.78
N ALA A 47 2.14 9.08 4.02
CA ALA A 47 3.25 9.57 4.82
C ALA A 47 3.72 8.52 5.83
N LYS A 48 4.92 8.70 6.35
CA LYS A 48 5.37 8.03 7.56
C LYS A 48 4.80 8.78 8.76
N ALA A 49 3.98 8.09 9.55
CA ALA A 49 3.23 8.72 10.63
C ALA A 49 3.42 8.01 11.97
N ARG A 50 3.42 8.79 13.02
CA ARG A 50 3.36 8.29 14.42
C ARG A 50 1.97 7.72 14.69
N HIS A 51 1.90 6.86 15.69
CA HIS A 51 0.65 6.34 16.20
C HIS A 51 0.61 6.49 17.72
N PRO A 52 -0.44 7.12 18.31
CA PRO A 52 -0.46 7.43 19.74
C PRO A 52 -0.37 6.19 20.64
N GLU A 53 -0.93 5.07 20.21
CA GLU A 53 -0.92 3.81 20.95
C GLU A 53 0.38 3.01 20.81
N PHE A 54 1.31 3.45 19.96
CA PHE A 54 2.59 2.78 19.71
C PHE A 54 3.75 3.79 19.79
N PRO A 55 4.06 4.31 20.99
CA PRO A 55 5.12 5.31 21.15
C PRO A 55 6.48 4.77 20.68
N GLY A 56 7.28 5.66 20.09
CA GLY A 56 8.60 5.31 19.54
C GLY A 56 8.55 4.52 18.23
N ARG A 57 7.37 4.33 17.63
CA ARG A 57 7.18 3.62 16.38
C ARG A 57 6.53 4.53 15.33
N PHE A 58 6.81 4.24 14.07
CA PHE A 58 6.10 4.86 12.95
C PHE A 58 5.53 3.80 12.00
N PHE A 59 4.47 4.18 11.34
CA PHE A 59 3.79 3.41 10.32
C PHE A 59 3.86 4.14 8.98
N ASN A 60 3.76 3.42 7.89
CA ASN A 60 3.46 4.03 6.61
C ASN A 60 1.94 4.12 6.48
N VAL A 61 1.40 5.33 6.36
CA VAL A 61 -0.04 5.61 6.45
C VAL A 61 -0.52 6.28 5.18
N GLY A 62 -1.50 5.66 4.51
CA GLY A 62 -2.32 6.30 3.49
C GLY A 62 -3.46 7.05 4.15
N PHE A 63 -3.82 8.21 3.61
CA PHE A 63 -4.94 9.00 4.13
C PHE A 63 -5.77 9.62 3.01
N VAL A 64 -7.04 9.85 3.31
CA VAL A 64 -7.96 10.61 2.46
C VAL A 64 -8.38 11.88 3.18
N LEU A 65 -8.27 13.00 2.48
CA LEU A 65 -8.85 14.29 2.89
C LEU A 65 -10.13 14.53 2.09
N SER A 66 -11.19 14.92 2.78
CA SER A 66 -12.43 15.33 2.14
C SER A 66 -12.34 16.77 1.57
N PRO A 67 -13.32 17.21 0.76
CA PRO A 67 -13.42 18.60 0.32
C PRO A 67 -13.53 19.63 1.46
N GLU A 68 -13.96 19.21 2.65
CA GLU A 68 -13.95 20.02 3.88
C GLU A 68 -12.56 20.12 4.49
N GLY A 69 -11.58 19.38 3.96
CA GLY A 69 -10.20 19.34 4.41
C GLY A 69 -9.95 18.47 5.64
N GLU A 70 -10.86 17.57 5.93
CA GLU A 70 -10.78 16.65 7.06
C GLU A 70 -10.17 15.31 6.66
N VAL A 71 -9.37 14.70 7.53
CA VAL A 71 -8.88 13.32 7.35
C VAL A 71 -10.02 12.36 7.64
N ILE A 72 -10.60 11.77 6.60
CA ILE A 72 -11.74 10.85 6.69
C ILE A 72 -11.34 9.36 6.63
N LEU A 73 -10.11 9.05 6.23
CA LEU A 73 -9.58 7.69 6.22
C LEU A 73 -8.10 7.71 6.57
N ARG A 74 -7.67 6.68 7.31
CA ARG A 74 -6.26 6.30 7.51
C ARG A 74 -6.12 4.81 7.25
N HIS A 75 -5.28 4.45 6.32
CA HIS A 75 -4.87 3.07 6.06
C HIS A 75 -3.42 2.86 6.51
N HIS A 76 -3.20 1.95 7.44
CA HIS A 76 -1.86 1.57 7.88
C HIS A 76 -1.35 0.43 7.02
N LYS A 77 -0.21 0.64 6.38
CA LYS A 77 0.39 -0.35 5.47
C LYS A 77 0.54 -1.70 6.14
N VAL A 78 -0.05 -2.74 5.55
CA VAL A 78 -0.12 -4.08 6.14
C VAL A 78 1.06 -4.98 5.79
N VAL A 79 1.84 -4.62 4.76
CA VAL A 79 3.03 -5.38 4.34
C VAL A 79 4.20 -4.43 4.13
N PRO A 80 5.30 -4.54 4.90
CA PRO A 80 6.49 -3.72 4.68
C PRO A 80 7.24 -4.15 3.42
N LEU A 81 8.02 -3.25 2.84
CA LEU A 81 8.97 -3.57 1.77
C LEU A 81 10.36 -3.70 2.37
N LEU A 82 10.73 -4.89 2.72
CA LEU A 82 12.06 -5.16 3.24
C LEU A 82 13.01 -5.60 2.11
N PRO A 83 14.24 -5.16 2.15
CA PRO A 83 14.98 -4.48 3.23
C PRO A 83 14.95 -2.94 3.19
N VAL A 84 14.10 -2.28 2.41
CA VAL A 84 14.15 -0.84 2.15
C VAL A 84 13.18 0.00 2.99
N GLU A 85 12.40 -0.61 3.87
CA GLU A 85 11.43 0.08 4.70
C GLU A 85 11.37 -0.54 6.10
N HIS A 86 11.44 0.29 7.14
CA HIS A 86 11.39 -0.12 8.55
C HIS A 86 10.07 0.24 9.24
N SER A 87 9.08 0.76 8.54
CA SER A 87 7.77 1.04 9.15
C SER A 87 7.17 -0.21 9.80
N VAL A 88 6.58 -0.04 10.96
CA VAL A 88 5.81 -1.09 11.63
C VAL A 88 4.49 -1.29 10.88
N THR A 89 3.99 -2.52 10.88
CA THR A 89 2.68 -2.84 10.30
C THR A 89 1.71 -3.32 11.38
N PRO A 90 0.40 -3.29 11.13
CA PRO A 90 -0.59 -3.90 12.01
C PRO A 90 -0.26 -5.35 12.41
N HIS A 91 0.28 -6.13 11.49
CA HIS A 91 0.65 -7.52 11.74
C HIS A 91 1.84 -7.66 12.70
N ASN A 92 2.75 -6.68 12.71
CA ASN A 92 3.90 -6.68 13.62
C ASN A 92 3.51 -6.41 15.09
N VAL A 93 2.31 -5.88 15.30
CA VAL A 93 1.74 -5.56 16.62
C VAL A 93 0.32 -6.13 16.75
N TRP A 94 0.08 -7.29 16.16
CA TRP A 94 -1.22 -7.90 15.91
C TRP A 94 -2.16 -7.91 17.10
N ASP A 95 -1.71 -8.43 18.26
CA ASP A 95 -2.61 -8.61 19.40
C ASP A 95 -3.09 -7.25 19.95
N ARG A 96 -2.21 -6.25 20.03
CA ARG A 96 -2.59 -4.89 20.41
C ARG A 96 -3.43 -4.22 19.34
N TRP A 97 -3.14 -4.48 18.06
CA TRP A 97 -3.91 -3.92 16.95
C TRP A 97 -5.37 -4.39 16.95
N ILE A 98 -5.61 -5.69 17.11
CA ILE A 98 -6.98 -6.21 17.17
C ILE A 98 -7.71 -5.86 18.47
N GLU A 99 -6.99 -5.63 19.57
CA GLU A 99 -7.58 -5.07 20.79
C GLU A 99 -8.13 -3.65 20.56
N LEU A 100 -7.42 -2.80 19.82
CA LEU A 100 -7.80 -1.43 19.52
C LEU A 100 -8.89 -1.32 18.44
N TYR A 101 -8.78 -2.09 17.37
CA TYR A 101 -9.56 -1.90 16.16
C TYR A 101 -10.47 -3.07 15.80
N GLY A 102 -10.41 -4.17 16.54
CA GLY A 102 -11.15 -5.38 16.26
C GLY A 102 -10.51 -6.28 15.19
N ARG A 103 -11.00 -7.51 15.10
CA ARG A 103 -10.59 -8.48 14.08
C ARG A 103 -11.60 -8.48 12.93
N ASN A 104 -11.52 -7.46 12.10
CA ASN A 104 -12.44 -7.23 10.98
C ASN A 104 -11.70 -6.60 9.80
N LEU A 105 -12.38 -6.44 8.66
CA LEU A 105 -11.77 -5.86 7.46
C LEU A 105 -11.40 -4.39 7.64
N ASP A 106 -12.17 -3.60 8.39
CA ASP A 106 -11.87 -2.17 8.59
C ASP A 106 -10.56 -1.93 9.32
N ALA A 107 -10.15 -2.86 10.20
CA ALA A 107 -8.89 -2.79 10.92
C ALA A 107 -7.66 -2.91 10.00
N PHE A 108 -7.79 -3.55 8.85
CA PHE A 108 -6.66 -3.86 7.94
C PHE A 108 -6.84 -3.29 6.54
N TYR A 109 -8.06 -3.18 6.06
CA TYR A 109 -8.43 -2.76 4.71
C TYR A 109 -9.55 -1.71 4.74
N PRO A 110 -9.37 -0.60 5.48
CA PRO A 110 -10.42 0.39 5.66
C PRO A 110 -10.79 1.05 4.33
N VAL A 111 -12.07 1.42 4.22
CA VAL A 111 -12.65 2.08 3.05
C VAL A 111 -13.47 3.28 3.50
N ALA A 112 -13.25 4.44 2.90
CA ALA A 112 -14.06 5.63 3.11
C ALA A 112 -15.25 5.64 2.16
N ASP A 113 -16.46 5.76 2.69
CA ASP A 113 -17.68 5.93 1.90
C ASP A 113 -17.87 7.42 1.60
N THR A 114 -17.89 7.78 0.32
CA THR A 114 -17.95 9.18 -0.14
C THR A 114 -18.91 9.32 -1.31
N GLU A 115 -19.27 10.57 -1.65
CA GLU A 115 -20.13 10.86 -2.81
C GLU A 115 -19.48 10.52 -4.16
N ILE A 116 -18.13 10.46 -4.22
CA ILE A 116 -17.41 10.05 -5.44
C ILE A 116 -17.11 8.54 -5.50
N GLY A 117 -17.64 7.76 -4.54
CA GLY A 117 -17.45 6.32 -4.42
C GLY A 117 -16.70 5.92 -3.16
N ARG A 118 -16.48 4.63 -3.00
CA ARG A 118 -15.82 4.04 -1.82
C ARG A 118 -14.32 3.94 -2.05
N LEU A 119 -13.54 4.74 -1.30
CA LEU A 119 -12.11 4.96 -1.52
C LEU A 119 -11.26 4.07 -0.60
N GLY A 120 -10.24 3.43 -1.15
CA GLY A 120 -9.29 2.59 -0.40
C GLY A 120 -7.84 2.76 -0.88
N PHE A 121 -6.90 2.09 -0.19
CA PHE A 121 -5.46 2.19 -0.45
C PHE A 121 -4.78 0.85 -0.67
N LEU A 122 -3.87 0.82 -1.66
CA LEU A 122 -2.80 -0.16 -1.80
C LEU A 122 -1.47 0.60 -1.82
N MET A 123 -0.70 0.57 -0.76
CA MET A 123 0.55 1.31 -0.71
C MET A 123 1.71 0.50 -1.26
N ALA A 124 2.40 1.04 -2.27
CA ALA A 124 3.62 0.47 -2.85
C ALA A 124 3.52 -1.05 -3.11
N ASN A 125 4.34 -1.85 -2.40
CA ASN A 125 4.38 -3.30 -2.55
C ASN A 125 3.13 -4.05 -2.05
N GLU A 126 2.20 -3.40 -1.35
CA GLU A 126 0.91 -4.05 -1.05
C GLU A 126 0.18 -4.54 -2.31
N GLY A 127 0.29 -3.77 -3.41
CA GLY A 127 -0.25 -4.20 -4.70
C GLY A 127 0.42 -5.42 -5.33
N SER A 128 1.56 -5.89 -4.79
CA SER A 128 2.19 -7.14 -5.20
C SER A 128 1.45 -8.37 -4.64
N TYR A 129 0.66 -8.18 -3.59
CA TYR A 129 -0.10 -9.23 -2.92
C TYR A 129 -1.57 -9.17 -3.34
N PRO A 130 -2.08 -10.18 -4.05
CA PRO A 130 -3.50 -10.24 -4.46
C PRO A 130 -4.47 -10.09 -3.28
N GLU A 131 -4.08 -10.60 -2.12
CA GLU A 131 -4.87 -10.63 -0.89
C GLU A 131 -5.22 -9.23 -0.38
N ASN A 132 -4.29 -8.28 -0.48
CA ASN A 132 -4.54 -6.91 -0.03
C ASN A 132 -5.60 -6.21 -0.90
N ALA A 133 -5.51 -6.39 -2.20
CA ALA A 133 -6.53 -5.89 -3.13
C ALA A 133 -7.88 -6.60 -2.91
N ARG A 134 -7.87 -7.90 -2.65
CA ARG A 134 -9.06 -8.67 -2.32
C ARG A 134 -9.68 -8.22 -1.00
N GLY A 135 -8.88 -7.94 0.02
CA GLY A 135 -9.36 -7.40 1.29
C GLY A 135 -10.13 -6.09 1.11
N LEU A 136 -9.59 -5.16 0.33
CA LEU A 136 -10.27 -3.89 -0.01
C LEU A 136 -11.56 -4.12 -0.79
N ALA A 137 -11.55 -5.01 -1.79
CA ALA A 137 -12.74 -5.33 -2.58
C ALA A 137 -13.84 -5.96 -1.73
N MET A 138 -13.47 -6.89 -0.82
CA MET A 138 -14.41 -7.51 0.11
C MET A 138 -14.94 -6.53 1.16
N ASN A 139 -14.22 -5.45 1.42
CA ASN A 139 -14.70 -4.31 2.23
C ASN A 139 -15.42 -3.24 1.38
N GLY A 140 -15.64 -3.51 0.10
CA GLY A 140 -16.50 -2.75 -0.79
C GLY A 140 -15.80 -1.58 -1.50
N ALA A 141 -14.48 -1.51 -1.56
CA ALA A 141 -13.78 -0.47 -2.31
C ALA A 141 -14.22 -0.41 -3.77
N GLU A 142 -14.39 0.82 -4.28
CA GLU A 142 -14.76 1.12 -5.67
C GLU A 142 -13.62 1.81 -6.41
N VAL A 143 -12.87 2.66 -5.70
CA VAL A 143 -11.69 3.36 -6.22
C VAL A 143 -10.53 3.11 -5.26
N VAL A 144 -9.44 2.57 -5.77
CA VAL A 144 -8.26 2.25 -4.98
C VAL A 144 -7.08 3.06 -5.48
N TYR A 145 -6.48 3.82 -4.57
CA TYR A 145 -5.19 4.47 -4.83
C TYR A 145 -4.05 3.46 -4.60
N ARG A 146 -3.11 3.41 -5.54
CA ARG A 146 -1.84 2.72 -5.34
C ARG A 146 -0.68 3.71 -5.35
N GLY A 147 -0.01 3.82 -4.22
CA GLY A 147 1.15 4.67 -4.03
C GLY A 147 2.38 4.20 -4.81
N PRO A 148 3.44 5.02 -4.84
CA PRO A 148 4.65 4.75 -5.60
C PRO A 148 5.31 3.44 -5.16
N TYR A 149 5.83 2.71 -6.14
CA TYR A 149 6.54 1.47 -5.94
C TYR A 149 7.90 1.52 -6.66
N PRO A 150 9.01 1.51 -5.91
CA PRO A 150 10.33 1.45 -6.52
C PRO A 150 10.51 0.10 -7.20
N HIS A 151 10.74 0.14 -8.50
CA HIS A 151 10.92 -1.06 -9.26
C HIS A 151 12.08 -0.93 -10.24
N PRO A 152 13.24 -1.55 -9.95
CA PRO A 152 14.45 -1.38 -10.75
C PRO A 152 14.35 -1.96 -12.18
N HIS A 153 13.29 -2.73 -12.47
CA HIS A 153 13.09 -3.39 -13.76
C HIS A 153 11.91 -2.79 -14.53
N VAL A 154 11.95 -1.50 -14.77
CA VAL A 154 10.91 -0.73 -15.48
C VAL A 154 10.50 -1.38 -16.80
N GLY A 155 11.48 -1.87 -17.56
CA GLY A 155 11.25 -2.51 -18.86
C GLY A 155 10.41 -3.79 -18.81
N ASN A 156 10.21 -4.40 -17.64
CA ASN A 156 9.43 -5.63 -17.50
C ASN A 156 7.93 -5.39 -17.32
N GLY A 157 7.49 -4.13 -17.22
CA GLY A 157 6.07 -3.79 -17.06
C GLY A 157 5.42 -4.30 -15.78
N LEU A 158 6.22 -4.69 -14.75
CA LEU A 158 5.69 -5.30 -13.54
C LEU A 158 4.64 -4.44 -12.83
N PHE A 159 4.89 -3.14 -12.72
CA PHE A 159 3.97 -2.21 -12.08
C PHE A 159 2.62 -2.16 -12.82
N GLU A 160 2.64 -2.06 -14.15
CA GLU A 160 1.44 -2.09 -14.97
C GLU A 160 0.71 -3.43 -14.87
N VAL A 161 1.44 -4.56 -14.99
CA VAL A 161 0.85 -5.91 -14.89
C VAL A 161 0.13 -6.10 -13.57
N GLN A 162 0.76 -5.75 -12.46
CA GLN A 162 0.14 -5.84 -11.15
C GLN A 162 -1.09 -4.94 -11.04
N ASN A 163 -0.99 -3.68 -11.44
CA ASN A 163 -2.09 -2.73 -11.32
C ASN A 163 -3.32 -3.16 -12.13
N ARG A 164 -3.12 -3.59 -13.37
CA ARG A 164 -4.20 -4.10 -14.21
C ARG A 164 -4.84 -5.36 -13.65
N ALA A 165 -4.01 -6.29 -13.16
CA ALA A 165 -4.50 -7.51 -12.52
C ALA A 165 -5.32 -7.18 -11.27
N ARG A 166 -4.85 -6.28 -10.38
CA ARG A 166 -5.60 -5.92 -9.16
C ARG A 166 -6.94 -5.27 -9.48
N ALA A 167 -6.99 -4.39 -10.47
CA ALA A 167 -8.24 -3.77 -10.92
C ALA A 167 -9.20 -4.82 -11.49
N LEU A 168 -8.73 -5.68 -12.40
CA LEU A 168 -9.51 -6.73 -13.05
C LEU A 168 -10.03 -7.76 -12.05
N ASP A 169 -9.13 -8.35 -11.23
CA ASP A 169 -9.46 -9.44 -10.31
C ASP A 169 -10.46 -9.03 -9.22
N ASN A 170 -10.54 -7.73 -8.94
CA ASN A 170 -11.32 -7.17 -7.83
C ASN A 170 -12.44 -6.23 -8.27
N ASN A 171 -12.56 -6.00 -9.58
CA ASN A 171 -13.60 -5.15 -10.18
C ASN A 171 -13.73 -3.79 -9.47
N PHE A 172 -12.61 -3.06 -9.35
CA PHE A 172 -12.56 -1.69 -8.88
C PHE A 172 -11.70 -0.82 -9.80
N TYR A 173 -11.87 0.49 -9.76
CA TYR A 173 -10.94 1.42 -10.39
C TYR A 173 -9.65 1.51 -9.58
N LEU A 174 -8.50 1.62 -10.27
CA LEU A 174 -7.21 1.78 -9.62
C LEU A 174 -6.50 3.02 -10.17
N ILE A 175 -6.11 3.91 -9.25
CA ILE A 175 -5.31 5.10 -9.54
C ILE A 175 -3.90 4.82 -9.08
N ALA A 176 -3.01 4.52 -10.02
CA ALA A 176 -1.61 4.22 -9.74
C ALA A 176 -0.75 5.47 -9.94
N CYS A 177 -0.23 6.00 -8.84
CA CYS A 177 0.72 7.11 -8.87
C CYS A 177 2.14 6.59 -8.66
N ASN A 178 3.04 6.82 -9.60
CA ASN A 178 4.43 6.42 -9.45
C ASN A 178 5.39 7.59 -9.67
N VAL A 179 6.56 7.49 -9.05
CA VAL A 179 7.62 8.48 -9.20
C VAL A 179 8.41 8.19 -10.48
N GLY A 180 8.72 9.21 -11.25
CA GLY A 180 9.66 9.11 -12.37
C GLY A 180 11.08 9.28 -11.88
N THR A 181 11.52 10.53 -11.74
CA THR A 181 12.85 10.87 -11.25
C THR A 181 12.86 11.01 -9.73
N TYR A 182 13.86 10.45 -9.09
CA TYR A 182 14.06 10.52 -7.65
C TYR A 182 15.47 11.02 -7.32
N TYR A 183 15.59 11.87 -6.31
CA TYR A 183 16.86 12.39 -5.80
C TYR A 183 17.03 11.91 -4.35
N LEU A 184 18.17 11.32 -4.01
CA LEU A 184 18.43 10.83 -2.64
C LEU A 184 18.51 11.97 -1.62
N HIS A 185 19.01 13.12 -2.03
CA HIS A 185 19.14 14.30 -1.20
C HIS A 185 18.61 15.52 -1.92
N THR A 186 18.14 16.51 -1.17
CA THR A 186 17.67 17.79 -1.69
C THR A 186 18.75 18.56 -2.44
N ASP A 187 20.00 18.34 -2.08
CA ASP A 187 21.17 19.01 -2.67
C ASP A 187 21.85 18.17 -3.76
N SER A 188 21.25 17.05 -4.16
CA SER A 188 21.81 16.20 -5.21
C SER A 188 21.31 16.64 -6.58
N ASP A 189 22.24 16.92 -7.48
CA ASP A 189 21.98 17.17 -8.90
C ASP A 189 21.88 15.87 -9.72
N VAL A 190 22.18 14.72 -9.10
CA VAL A 190 22.18 13.42 -9.77
C VAL A 190 20.89 12.68 -9.43
N PRO A 191 19.99 12.49 -10.41
CA PRO A 191 18.80 11.68 -10.19
C PRO A 191 19.15 10.20 -10.13
N ILE A 192 18.36 9.46 -9.33
CA ILE A 192 18.35 8.00 -9.32
C ILE A 192 17.04 7.54 -9.89
N ASP A 193 17.11 6.74 -10.93
CA ASP A 193 15.95 6.21 -11.62
C ASP A 193 15.59 4.83 -11.07
N THR A 194 14.89 4.80 -9.95
CA THR A 194 14.49 3.55 -9.27
C THR A 194 13.01 3.23 -9.37
N PHE A 195 12.17 4.21 -9.72
CA PHE A 195 10.72 4.04 -9.70
C PHE A 195 10.09 3.81 -11.07
N GLY A 196 10.67 4.35 -12.12
CA GLY A 196 10.30 4.08 -13.50
C GLY A 196 9.02 4.72 -14.02
N GLY A 197 8.34 5.57 -13.27
CA GLY A 197 7.12 6.23 -13.74
C GLY A 197 5.96 5.26 -13.99
N GLY A 198 5.24 5.46 -15.11
CA GLY A 198 4.12 4.60 -15.49
C GLY A 198 2.84 4.84 -14.68
N SER A 199 2.62 6.08 -14.20
CA SER A 199 1.38 6.46 -13.53
C SER A 199 0.18 6.22 -14.44
N ALA A 200 -0.92 5.67 -13.91
CA ALA A 200 -2.08 5.32 -14.70
C ALA A 200 -3.38 5.36 -13.90
N VAL A 201 -4.49 5.58 -14.61
CA VAL A 201 -5.85 5.30 -14.16
C VAL A 201 -6.33 4.07 -14.90
N ILE A 202 -6.83 3.08 -14.17
CA ILE A 202 -7.21 1.76 -14.69
C ILE A 202 -8.64 1.47 -14.27
N ASP A 203 -9.47 1.00 -15.20
CA ASP A 203 -10.85 0.65 -14.93
C ASP A 203 -11.01 -0.75 -14.30
N TYR A 204 -12.21 -1.06 -13.84
CA TYR A 204 -12.58 -2.32 -13.19
C TYR A 204 -12.49 -3.56 -14.10
N ARG A 205 -12.16 -3.40 -15.36
CA ARG A 205 -11.85 -4.48 -16.33
C ARG A 205 -10.36 -4.57 -16.64
N GLY A 206 -9.52 -3.82 -15.91
CA GLY A 206 -8.09 -3.80 -16.11
C GLY A 206 -7.64 -3.02 -17.36
N GLN A 207 -8.53 -2.18 -17.94
CA GLN A 207 -8.18 -1.33 -19.08
C GLN A 207 -7.59 -0.02 -18.60
N ILE A 208 -6.57 0.45 -19.30
CA ILE A 208 -5.93 1.73 -19.00
C ILE A 208 -6.77 2.84 -19.63
N VAL A 209 -7.35 3.70 -18.79
CA VAL A 209 -8.15 4.86 -19.23
C VAL A 209 -7.33 6.15 -19.29
N GLY A 210 -6.22 6.19 -18.59
CA GLY A 210 -5.24 7.27 -18.66
C GLY A 210 -3.87 6.76 -18.24
N ARG A 211 -2.81 7.20 -18.93
CA ARG A 211 -1.44 6.79 -18.64
C ARG A 211 -0.46 7.91 -18.91
N HIS A 212 0.53 8.00 -18.07
CA HIS A 212 1.75 8.76 -18.31
C HIS A 212 2.92 7.81 -18.27
N ASP A 213 3.66 7.73 -19.35
CA ASP A 213 4.90 6.98 -19.41
C ASP A 213 5.98 7.63 -18.53
N TYR A 214 7.15 7.04 -18.47
CA TYR A 214 8.24 7.59 -17.72
C TYR A 214 8.46 9.08 -18.01
N SER A 215 8.65 9.86 -16.95
CA SER A 215 8.91 11.29 -17.03
C SER A 215 10.09 11.66 -16.15
N ALA A 216 11.04 12.40 -16.71
CA ALA A 216 12.20 12.96 -16.01
C ALA A 216 11.86 14.23 -15.20
N GLY A 217 10.64 14.39 -14.76
CA GLY A 217 10.20 15.55 -13.97
C GLY A 217 8.82 15.33 -13.40
N SER A 218 8.22 16.39 -12.87
CA SER A 218 6.85 16.34 -12.39
C SER A 218 5.87 16.23 -13.56
N SER A 219 4.98 15.25 -13.48
CA SER A 219 3.95 15.01 -14.48
C SER A 219 2.64 14.65 -13.80
N TRP A 220 1.57 14.65 -14.58
CA TRP A 220 0.25 14.24 -14.10
C TRP A 220 -0.45 13.39 -15.15
N VAL A 221 -1.39 12.58 -14.71
CA VAL A 221 -2.30 11.81 -15.55
C VAL A 221 -3.71 11.98 -15.02
N ALA A 222 -4.67 12.04 -15.94
CA ALA A 222 -6.09 12.09 -15.61
C ALA A 222 -6.84 10.98 -16.35
N GLY A 223 -7.94 10.55 -15.74
CA GLY A 223 -8.88 9.58 -16.32
C GLY A 223 -10.26 9.77 -15.72
N THR A 224 -11.30 9.56 -16.51
CA THR A 224 -12.68 9.59 -16.02
C THR A 224 -13.02 8.27 -15.33
N ILE A 225 -13.61 8.36 -14.15
CA ILE A 225 -14.14 7.24 -13.39
C ILE A 225 -15.66 7.33 -13.40
N ASP A 226 -16.33 6.26 -13.83
CA ASP A 226 -17.79 6.13 -13.82
C ASP A 226 -18.21 5.10 -12.78
N ILE A 227 -18.53 5.58 -11.58
CA ILE A 227 -18.94 4.74 -10.45
C ILE A 227 -20.26 4.03 -10.72
N GLU A 228 -21.19 4.68 -11.41
CA GLU A 228 -22.49 4.06 -11.75
C GLU A 228 -22.33 2.92 -12.76
N ALA A 229 -21.41 3.05 -13.71
CA ALA A 229 -21.08 1.96 -14.63
C ALA A 229 -20.47 0.76 -13.86
N LEU A 230 -19.57 1.01 -12.90
CA LEU A 230 -19.02 -0.03 -12.03
C LEU A 230 -20.13 -0.71 -11.23
N ARG A 231 -21.01 0.04 -10.60
CA ARG A 231 -22.11 -0.49 -9.78
C ARG A 231 -23.08 -1.33 -10.61
N LYS A 232 -23.43 -0.87 -11.81
CA LYS A 232 -24.26 -1.65 -12.76
C LYS A 232 -23.56 -2.95 -13.19
N PHE A 233 -22.24 -2.88 -13.43
CA PHE A 233 -21.45 -4.07 -13.74
C PHE A 233 -21.45 -5.07 -12.59
N ARG A 234 -21.18 -4.63 -11.36
CA ARG A 234 -21.21 -5.49 -10.17
C ARG A 234 -22.58 -6.09 -9.89
N ALA A 235 -23.66 -5.40 -10.23
CA ALA A 235 -25.04 -5.90 -10.10
C ALA A 235 -25.46 -6.86 -11.25
N SER A 236 -24.60 -7.04 -12.25
CA SER A 236 -24.92 -7.86 -13.42
C SER A 236 -24.33 -9.28 -13.30
N ALA A 237 -24.92 -10.21 -14.07
CA ALA A 237 -24.43 -11.58 -14.18
C ALA A 237 -23.25 -11.72 -15.18
N GLN A 238 -22.48 -10.67 -15.41
CA GLN A 238 -21.33 -10.73 -16.30
C GLN A 238 -20.33 -11.80 -15.83
N TRP A 239 -19.78 -12.54 -16.77
CA TRP A 239 -18.84 -13.62 -16.47
C TRP A 239 -17.54 -13.11 -15.80
N ASP A 240 -17.12 -11.89 -16.14
CA ASP A 240 -15.93 -11.23 -15.61
C ASP A 240 -16.16 -10.45 -14.30
N ASN A 241 -17.33 -10.62 -13.65
CA ASN A 241 -17.59 -10.20 -12.28
C ASN A 241 -17.14 -11.32 -11.31
N TRP A 242 -15.86 -11.41 -11.08
CA TRP A 242 -15.19 -12.53 -10.41
C TRP A 242 -15.56 -12.72 -8.94
N ILE A 243 -15.84 -11.63 -8.22
CA ILE A 243 -16.05 -11.67 -6.76
C ILE A 243 -17.30 -12.49 -6.39
N LYS A 244 -18.34 -12.44 -7.22
CA LYS A 244 -19.59 -13.19 -6.95
C LYS A 244 -19.43 -14.71 -6.90
N ASP A 245 -18.36 -15.23 -7.53
CA ASP A 245 -18.14 -16.68 -7.68
C ASP A 245 -17.02 -17.21 -6.78
N LEU A 246 -16.61 -16.44 -5.76
CA LEU A 246 -15.54 -16.85 -4.87
C LEU A 246 -15.93 -18.03 -4.00
N THR A 247 -15.23 -19.14 -4.11
CA THR A 247 -15.34 -20.32 -3.26
C THR A 247 -14.50 -20.15 -2.00
N THR A 248 -14.94 -19.29 -1.09
CA THR A 248 -14.17 -18.80 0.06
C THR A 248 -13.67 -19.89 0.98
N GLU A 249 -14.44 -20.94 1.20
CA GLU A 249 -14.06 -22.08 2.03
C GLU A 249 -12.83 -22.81 1.48
N GLN A 250 -12.73 -22.93 0.14
CA GLN A 250 -11.58 -23.51 -0.53
C GLN A 250 -10.35 -22.63 -0.39
N TYR A 251 -10.51 -21.30 -0.51
CA TYR A 251 -9.39 -20.37 -0.40
C TYR A 251 -8.83 -20.26 1.02
N GLN A 252 -9.64 -20.50 2.05
CA GLN A 252 -9.16 -20.55 3.43
C GLN A 252 -8.05 -21.58 3.63
N LEU A 253 -8.12 -22.71 2.92
CA LEU A 253 -7.09 -23.77 3.01
C LEU A 253 -5.70 -23.28 2.60
N ILE A 254 -5.60 -22.28 1.70
CA ILE A 254 -4.33 -21.70 1.23
C ILE A 254 -3.61 -20.99 2.39
N TYR A 255 -4.37 -20.42 3.34
CA TYR A 255 -3.85 -19.52 4.38
C TYR A 255 -3.94 -20.12 5.80
N GLU A 256 -4.22 -21.42 5.94
CA GLU A 256 -4.32 -22.07 7.25
C GLU A 256 -3.02 -22.02 8.05
N GLN A 257 -1.89 -22.12 7.35
CA GLN A 257 -0.59 -22.15 7.98
C GLN A 257 0.11 -20.79 7.86
N PRO A 258 0.40 -20.12 8.99
CA PRO A 258 1.05 -18.83 8.96
C PRO A 258 2.49 -18.93 8.43
N ILE A 259 2.89 -17.95 7.62
CA ILE A 259 4.26 -17.83 7.08
C ILE A 259 5.02 -16.74 7.83
N TYR A 260 4.46 -15.54 7.90
CA TYR A 260 5.06 -14.40 8.56
C TYR A 260 4.72 -14.39 10.05
N PRO A 261 5.69 -14.20 10.97
CA PRO A 261 5.42 -14.18 12.40
C PRO A 261 4.59 -12.96 12.82
N LYS A 262 3.48 -13.18 13.50
CA LYS A 262 2.72 -12.09 14.11
C LYS A 262 3.43 -11.55 15.36
N ASN A 263 3.10 -10.31 15.74
CA ASN A 263 3.65 -9.65 16.94
C ASN A 263 5.18 -9.46 16.95
N LEU A 264 5.80 -9.42 15.77
CA LEU A 264 7.26 -9.34 15.66
C LEU A 264 7.86 -8.17 16.45
N TYR A 265 7.11 -7.07 16.58
CA TYR A 265 7.54 -5.83 17.24
C TYR A 265 6.61 -5.39 18.38
N LEU A 266 5.80 -6.31 18.93
CA LEU A 266 4.92 -5.97 20.04
C LEU A 266 5.72 -5.56 21.29
N ASP A 267 6.72 -6.37 21.66
CA ASP A 267 7.49 -6.22 22.89
C ASP A 267 8.97 -5.88 22.64
N ARG A 268 9.34 -5.51 21.43
CA ARG A 268 10.71 -5.17 21.07
C ARG A 268 10.77 -4.07 20.00
N ALA A 269 11.89 -3.40 19.91
CA ALA A 269 12.17 -2.49 18.80
C ALA A 269 12.26 -3.24 17.46
N PRO A 270 11.93 -2.59 16.34
CA PRO A 270 12.14 -3.13 15.02
C PRO A 270 13.59 -3.58 14.79
N TYR A 271 13.76 -4.65 14.04
CA TYR A 271 15.06 -5.16 13.63
C TYR A 271 15.78 -4.18 12.70
N THR A 272 17.09 -4.19 12.76
CA THR A 272 17.93 -3.67 11.67
C THR A 272 17.77 -4.54 10.41
N HIS A 273 18.18 -4.06 9.23
CA HIS A 273 18.09 -4.84 7.99
C HIS A 273 18.82 -6.19 8.07
N ALA A 274 20.02 -6.20 8.66
CA ALA A 274 20.81 -7.44 8.80
C ALA A 274 20.14 -8.45 9.73
N GLU A 275 19.60 -7.97 10.84
CA GLU A 275 18.83 -8.82 11.77
C GLU A 275 17.55 -9.33 11.12
N TYR A 276 16.79 -8.45 10.46
CA TYR A 276 15.56 -8.84 9.80
C TYR A 276 15.78 -9.91 8.73
N ARG A 277 16.84 -9.76 7.94
CA ARG A 277 17.19 -10.78 6.95
C ARG A 277 17.40 -12.14 7.61
N ARG A 278 18.21 -12.21 8.66
CA ARG A 278 18.55 -13.45 9.33
C ARG A 278 17.37 -14.06 10.11
N GLU A 279 16.67 -13.22 10.89
CA GLU A 279 15.65 -13.69 11.84
C GLU A 279 14.29 -13.91 11.18
N VAL A 280 14.02 -13.25 10.05
CA VAL A 280 12.72 -13.30 9.38
C VAL A 280 12.84 -13.89 7.97
N ILE A 281 13.56 -13.25 7.06
CA ILE A 281 13.56 -13.66 5.64
C ILE A 281 14.13 -15.08 5.47
N ASP A 282 15.32 -15.32 6.01
CA ASP A 282 15.99 -16.62 5.88
C ASP A 282 15.15 -17.71 6.56
N ARG A 283 14.50 -17.38 7.69
CA ARG A 283 13.59 -18.30 8.38
C ARG A 283 12.33 -18.61 7.59
N GLN A 284 11.76 -17.62 6.91
CA GLN A 284 10.57 -17.84 6.06
C GLN A 284 10.90 -18.72 4.85
N ILE A 285 12.07 -18.49 4.22
CA ILE A 285 12.54 -19.34 3.10
C ILE A 285 12.72 -20.78 3.59
N GLU A 286 13.37 -20.95 4.74
CA GLU A 286 13.57 -22.29 5.33
C GLU A 286 12.23 -22.98 5.64
N LEU A 287 11.27 -22.25 6.20
CA LEU A 287 9.93 -22.75 6.48
C LEU A 287 9.22 -23.27 5.22
N MET A 288 9.38 -22.62 4.06
CA MET A 288 8.81 -23.08 2.79
C MET A 288 9.44 -24.38 2.33
N HIS A 289 10.73 -24.58 2.59
CA HIS A 289 11.43 -25.85 2.33
C HIS A 289 11.02 -26.95 3.32
N GLU A 290 10.93 -26.64 4.62
CA GLU A 290 10.48 -27.58 5.64
C GLU A 290 9.06 -28.12 5.38
N ARG A 291 8.20 -27.27 4.80
CA ARG A 291 6.81 -27.62 4.42
C ARG A 291 6.67 -28.27 3.03
N ASP A 292 7.78 -28.53 2.36
CA ASP A 292 7.82 -29.07 0.97
C ASP A 292 7.01 -28.21 -0.04
N VAL A 293 6.84 -26.93 0.24
CA VAL A 293 6.25 -25.97 -0.71
C VAL A 293 7.26 -25.58 -1.78
N TRP A 294 8.53 -25.39 -1.37
CA TRP A 294 9.64 -25.11 -2.27
C TRP A 294 10.69 -26.21 -2.22
N ARG A 295 11.18 -26.61 -3.38
CA ARG A 295 12.32 -27.53 -3.47
C ARG A 295 13.62 -26.77 -3.34
N ARG A 296 14.59 -27.37 -2.64
CA ARG A 296 15.94 -26.81 -2.58
C ARG A 296 16.60 -26.96 -3.95
N PRO A 297 17.45 -25.97 -4.36
CA PRO A 297 18.30 -26.16 -5.52
C PRO A 297 19.17 -27.40 -5.35
N ASP A 298 19.41 -28.11 -6.45
CA ASP A 298 20.40 -29.18 -6.46
C ASP A 298 21.78 -28.60 -6.08
N LYS A 299 22.47 -29.29 -5.20
CA LYS A 299 23.86 -28.91 -4.91
C LYS A 299 24.66 -29.20 -6.16
N GLY A 300 24.99 -28.14 -6.92
CA GLY A 300 25.91 -28.22 -8.05
C GLY A 300 27.33 -28.61 -7.63
#